data_19d6961b5cb7f5a977c66b2be94fc8c4
#
_entry.id   19d6961b5cb7f5a977c66b2be94fc8c4
#
_cell.length_a   1.000
_cell.length_b   1.000
_cell.length_c   1.000
_cell.angle_alpha   90.00
_cell.angle_beta   90.00
_cell.angle_gamma   90.00
#
_symmetry.space_group_name_H-M   'P 1'
#
loop_
_entity.id
_entity.type
_entity.pdbx_description
1 polymer ?
#
loop_
_entity_poly.entity_id
_entity_poly.type
_entity_poly.pdbx_seq_one_letter_code
_entity_poly.pdbx_strand_id
1 'polypeptide(L)'
;KANEKDITLLYTMIQGLAAYEKRPQDMTASQEALHTWLFQKKIATALIAEYEQEPVGYAIYYPVFGSFAAEAGVHLEDMYLQEKSRHGGLGTKFFAKIVDFVQADGYSSMEWSCLDWNASAIGFYHKIGATQETGRVYYHYPCKEK
;
A
#
# COMPACT_ATOMS: atom_id res chain seq x y z
N LYS A 1 -2.68 -7.76 10.86
CA LYS A 1 -3.66 -7.38 9.82
C LYS A 1 -4.77 -6.52 10.44
N ALA A 2 -5.25 -5.55 9.67
CA ALA A 2 -6.40 -4.74 10.05
C ALA A 2 -7.69 -5.57 10.06
N ASN A 3 -8.66 -5.14 10.83
CA ASN A 3 -10.00 -5.71 10.89
C ASN A 3 -11.06 -4.60 10.70
N GLU A 4 -12.34 -4.99 10.71
CA GLU A 4 -13.44 -4.06 10.44
C GLU A 4 -13.50 -2.85 11.38
N LYS A 5 -13.00 -2.98 12.62
CA LYS A 5 -12.97 -1.89 13.60
C LYS A 5 -11.94 -0.81 13.24
N ASP A 6 -10.99 -1.13 12.37
CA ASP A 6 -9.93 -0.22 11.96
C ASP A 6 -10.30 0.69 10.79
N ILE A 7 -11.53 0.59 10.26
CA ILE A 7 -11.96 1.34 9.06
C ILE A 7 -11.79 2.84 9.22
N THR A 8 -12.22 3.43 10.32
CA THR A 8 -12.10 4.88 10.55
C THR A 8 -10.63 5.30 10.61
N LEU A 9 -9.79 4.50 11.25
CA LEU A 9 -8.36 4.75 11.32
C LEU A 9 -7.70 4.66 9.93
N LEU A 10 -8.00 3.60 9.17
CA LEU A 10 -7.51 3.43 7.80
C LEU A 10 -7.93 4.61 6.92
N TYR A 11 -9.20 4.98 6.96
CA TYR A 11 -9.73 6.12 6.20
C TYR A 11 -8.95 7.41 6.50
N THR A 12 -8.71 7.72 7.76
CA THR A 12 -7.95 8.90 8.19
C THR A 12 -6.51 8.83 7.69
N MET A 13 -5.88 7.65 7.75
CA MET A 13 -4.51 7.48 7.28
C MET A 13 -4.40 7.59 5.75
N ILE A 14 -5.38 7.08 5.01
CA ILE A 14 -5.44 7.24 3.54
C ILE A 14 -5.58 8.71 3.17
N GLN A 15 -6.40 9.48 3.90
CA GLN A 15 -6.46 10.94 3.72
C GLN A 15 -5.09 11.59 3.98
N GLY A 16 -4.35 11.12 4.98
CA GLY A 16 -3.00 11.59 5.27
C GLY A 16 -2.02 11.33 4.14
N LEU A 17 -2.08 10.16 3.52
CA LEU A 17 -1.28 9.82 2.34
C LEU A 17 -1.64 10.71 1.15
N ALA A 18 -2.93 10.90 0.87
CA ALA A 18 -3.39 11.76 -0.22
C ALA A 18 -2.90 13.20 -0.06
N ALA A 19 -2.93 13.73 1.16
CA ALA A 19 -2.37 15.05 1.47
C ALA A 19 -0.86 15.11 1.25
N TYR A 20 -0.12 14.09 1.70
CA TYR A 20 1.32 14.00 1.47
C TYR A 20 1.68 13.95 -0.02
N GLU A 21 0.93 13.19 -0.80
CA GLU A 21 1.11 13.10 -2.26
C GLU A 21 0.57 14.31 -3.02
N LYS A 22 0.07 15.34 -2.33
CA LYS A 22 -0.52 16.56 -2.92
C LYS A 22 -1.73 16.28 -3.81
N ARG A 23 -2.47 15.23 -3.47
CA ARG A 23 -3.65 14.73 -4.21
C ARG A 23 -4.89 14.55 -3.32
N PRO A 24 -5.19 15.47 -2.37
CA PRO A 24 -6.33 15.29 -1.48
C PRO A 24 -7.66 15.22 -2.23
N GLN A 25 -7.79 15.88 -3.38
CA GLN A 25 -8.97 15.86 -4.24
C GLN A 25 -9.23 14.49 -4.90
N ASP A 26 -8.21 13.64 -5.00
CA ASP A 26 -8.35 12.31 -5.60
C ASP A 26 -8.85 11.27 -4.58
N MET A 27 -8.83 11.61 -3.29
CA MET A 27 -9.35 10.76 -2.21
C MET A 27 -10.89 10.92 -2.15
N THR A 28 -11.59 10.13 -2.97
CA THR A 28 -13.05 10.14 -3.10
C THR A 28 -13.72 8.95 -2.42
N ALA A 29 -12.95 8.07 -1.79
CA ALA A 29 -13.47 6.90 -1.11
C ALA A 29 -14.33 7.27 0.11
N SER A 30 -15.32 6.42 0.41
CA SER A 30 -16.04 6.46 1.67
C SER A 30 -15.58 5.33 2.58
N GLN A 31 -15.85 5.44 3.88
CA GLN A 31 -15.58 4.34 4.83
C GLN A 31 -16.37 3.08 4.47
N GLU A 32 -17.61 3.24 3.98
CA GLU A 32 -18.44 2.13 3.52
C GLU A 32 -17.83 1.40 2.32
N ALA A 33 -17.32 2.14 1.33
CA ALA A 33 -16.64 1.55 0.17
C ALA A 33 -15.37 0.79 0.59
N LEU A 34 -14.56 1.35 1.48
CA LEU A 34 -13.39 0.66 2.04
C LEU A 34 -13.78 -0.64 2.76
N HIS A 35 -14.83 -0.60 3.57
CA HIS A 35 -15.34 -1.79 4.27
C HIS A 35 -15.77 -2.86 3.27
N THR A 36 -16.52 -2.48 2.24
CA THR A 36 -17.00 -3.41 1.22
C THR A 36 -15.83 -4.12 0.53
N TRP A 37 -14.84 -3.39 0.05
CA TRP A 37 -13.74 -3.98 -0.72
C TRP A 37 -12.74 -4.74 0.14
N LEU A 38 -12.43 -4.24 1.34
CA LEU A 38 -11.42 -4.88 2.20
C LEU A 38 -11.98 -6.06 2.99
N PHE A 39 -13.22 -5.98 3.49
CA PHE A 39 -13.74 -6.97 4.45
C PHE A 39 -14.88 -7.82 3.92
N GLN A 40 -15.74 -7.30 3.07
CA GLN A 40 -16.81 -8.10 2.44
C GLN A 40 -16.30 -8.82 1.19
N LYS A 41 -15.71 -8.10 0.24
CA LYS A 41 -15.17 -8.66 -1.02
C LYS A 41 -13.77 -9.25 -0.85
N LYS A 42 -13.02 -8.78 0.14
CA LYS A 42 -11.67 -9.28 0.49
C LYS A 42 -10.69 -9.27 -0.68
N ILE A 43 -10.75 -8.24 -1.52
CA ILE A 43 -9.85 -8.12 -2.68
C ILE A 43 -8.44 -7.64 -2.31
N ALA A 44 -8.29 -7.03 -1.14
CA ALA A 44 -7.02 -6.51 -0.66
C ALA A 44 -6.87 -6.77 0.84
N THR A 45 -5.63 -6.79 1.29
CA THR A 45 -5.25 -6.92 2.69
C THR A 45 -4.71 -5.60 3.20
N ALA A 46 -5.22 -5.13 4.32
CA ALA A 46 -4.72 -3.95 5.01
C ALA A 46 -3.95 -4.34 6.28
N LEU A 47 -2.84 -3.63 6.52
CA LEU A 47 -2.03 -3.74 7.71
C LEU A 47 -2.02 -2.40 8.44
N ILE A 48 -2.07 -2.42 9.78
CA ILE A 48 -1.81 -1.25 10.60
C ILE A 48 -0.41 -1.40 11.20
N ALA A 49 0.42 -0.38 11.02
CA ALA A 49 1.70 -0.28 11.71
C ALA A 49 1.50 0.36 13.06
N GLU A 50 1.97 -0.30 14.11
CA GLU A 50 1.96 0.20 15.47
C GLU A 50 3.40 0.34 15.98
N TYR A 51 3.66 1.41 16.68
CA TYR A 51 4.92 1.65 17.38
C TYR A 51 4.62 2.17 18.78
N GLU A 52 5.18 1.51 19.79
CA GLU A 52 4.90 1.82 21.21
C GLU A 52 3.38 1.86 21.51
N GLN A 53 2.64 0.88 20.96
CA GLN A 53 1.18 0.71 21.10
C GLN A 53 0.33 1.81 20.43
N GLU A 54 0.96 2.69 19.66
CA GLU A 54 0.27 3.72 18.91
C GLU A 54 0.26 3.41 17.41
N PRO A 55 -0.88 3.57 16.72
CA PRO A 55 -0.92 3.42 15.27
C PRO A 55 -0.14 4.55 14.59
N VAL A 56 0.82 4.18 13.77
CA VAL A 56 1.74 5.14 13.13
C VAL A 56 1.70 5.10 11.60
N GLY A 57 1.01 4.12 11.02
CA GLY A 57 0.95 3.99 9.57
C GLY A 57 0.10 2.81 9.14
N TYR A 58 0.04 2.60 7.83
CA TYR A 58 -0.67 1.48 7.24
C TYR A 58 -0.04 1.02 5.94
N ALA A 59 -0.41 -0.16 5.49
CA ALA A 59 -0.13 -0.67 4.15
C ALA A 59 -1.36 -1.39 3.61
N ILE A 60 -1.52 -1.37 2.29
CA ILE A 60 -2.55 -2.14 1.59
C ILE A 60 -1.88 -2.86 0.43
N TYR A 61 -2.14 -4.15 0.28
CA TYR A 61 -1.68 -4.93 -0.86
C TYR A 61 -2.77 -5.87 -1.36
N TYR A 62 -2.68 -6.25 -2.63
CA TYR A 62 -3.62 -7.17 -3.27
C TYR A 62 -2.89 -8.10 -4.25
N PRO A 63 -3.42 -9.32 -4.50
CA PRO A 63 -2.76 -10.26 -5.38
C PRO A 63 -2.77 -9.82 -6.84
N VAL A 64 -1.66 -10.11 -7.53
CA VAL A 64 -1.52 -9.99 -8.99
C VAL A 64 -1.07 -11.32 -9.55
N PHE A 65 -1.39 -11.57 -10.82
CA PHE A 65 -1.08 -12.85 -11.47
C PHE A 65 -0.21 -12.63 -12.70
N GLY A 66 0.93 -13.32 -12.74
CA GLY A 66 1.82 -13.35 -13.90
C GLY A 66 1.61 -14.62 -14.72
N SER A 67 1.03 -14.48 -15.91
CA SER A 67 0.67 -15.63 -16.75
C SER A 67 1.90 -16.39 -17.30
N PHE A 68 3.02 -15.71 -17.54
CA PHE A 68 4.21 -16.33 -18.11
C PHE A 68 4.87 -17.32 -17.14
N ALA A 69 4.92 -16.97 -15.87
CA ALA A 69 5.43 -17.86 -14.83
C ALA A 69 4.33 -18.71 -14.18
N ALA A 70 3.06 -18.38 -14.40
CA ALA A 70 1.91 -18.92 -13.68
C ALA A 70 2.04 -18.75 -12.16
N GLU A 71 2.55 -17.61 -11.74
CA GLU A 71 2.78 -17.29 -10.34
C GLU A 71 1.95 -16.06 -9.89
N ALA A 72 1.62 -16.05 -8.60
CA ALA A 72 0.96 -14.94 -7.97
C ALA A 72 1.97 -14.16 -7.09
N GLY A 73 1.98 -12.86 -7.28
CA GLY A 73 2.62 -11.90 -6.39
C GLY A 73 1.60 -10.97 -5.79
N VAL A 74 2.05 -9.86 -5.22
CA VAL A 74 1.17 -8.78 -4.76
C VAL A 74 1.57 -7.45 -5.35
N HIS A 75 0.58 -6.59 -5.55
CA HIS A 75 0.79 -5.16 -5.72
C HIS A 75 0.63 -4.47 -4.36
N LEU A 76 1.69 -3.78 -3.93
CA LEU A 76 1.64 -2.92 -2.75
C LEU A 76 1.05 -1.57 -3.18
N GLU A 77 -0.23 -1.37 -2.90
CA GLU A 77 -0.94 -0.15 -3.26
C GLU A 77 -0.46 1.05 -2.45
N ASP A 78 -0.41 0.88 -1.13
CA ASP A 78 -0.02 1.93 -0.20
C ASP A 78 0.97 1.39 0.84
N MET A 79 1.96 2.20 1.16
CA MET A 79 2.78 2.11 2.35
C MET A 79 2.97 3.52 2.91
N TYR A 80 2.41 3.78 4.06
CA TYR A 80 2.39 5.11 4.66
C TYR A 80 2.78 5.06 6.12
N LEU A 81 3.68 5.95 6.52
CA LEU A 81 3.98 6.29 7.91
C LEU A 81 3.66 7.76 8.13
N GLN A 82 3.04 8.08 9.26
CA GLN A 82 2.83 9.46 9.67
C GLN A 82 4.19 10.18 9.74
N GLU A 83 4.22 11.46 9.35
CA GLU A 83 5.46 12.25 9.24
C GLU A 83 6.31 12.17 10.50
N LYS A 84 5.69 12.32 11.67
CA LYS A 84 6.35 12.23 12.99
C LYS A 84 7.04 10.90 13.26
N SER A 85 6.69 9.85 12.50
CA SER A 85 7.17 8.47 12.69
C SER A 85 8.16 8.02 11.62
N ARG A 86 8.58 8.92 10.72
CA ARG A 86 9.48 8.59 9.59
C ARG A 86 10.97 8.62 9.95
N HIS A 87 11.31 8.48 11.22
CA HIS A 87 12.68 8.54 11.71
C HIS A 87 13.10 7.23 12.36
N GLY A 88 14.42 7.05 12.54
CA GLY A 88 14.97 5.91 13.28
C GLY A 88 14.85 4.55 12.59
N GLY A 89 14.73 4.51 11.25
CA GLY A 89 14.67 3.26 10.49
C GLY A 89 13.31 2.55 10.57
N LEU A 90 12.26 3.20 11.06
CA LEU A 90 10.94 2.60 11.21
C LEU A 90 10.33 2.18 9.86
N GLY A 91 10.58 2.95 8.79
CA GLY A 91 10.15 2.58 7.44
C GLY A 91 10.74 1.26 6.96
N THR A 92 12.04 1.05 7.18
CA THR A 92 12.71 -0.21 6.84
C THR A 92 12.14 -1.39 7.62
N LYS A 93 11.90 -1.22 8.91
CA LYS A 93 11.28 -2.25 9.75
C LYS A 93 9.86 -2.55 9.32
N PHE A 94 9.09 -1.52 8.99
CA PHE A 94 7.72 -1.70 8.50
C PHE A 94 7.70 -2.45 7.16
N PHE A 95 8.56 -2.06 6.23
CA PHE A 95 8.68 -2.77 4.95
C PHE A 95 9.01 -4.26 5.16
N ALA A 96 9.96 -4.57 6.03
CA ALA A 96 10.31 -5.96 6.36
C ALA A 96 9.10 -6.74 6.91
N LYS A 97 8.28 -6.11 7.76
CA LYS A 97 7.03 -6.72 8.25
C LYS A 97 5.99 -6.94 7.17
N ILE A 98 5.87 -6.02 6.21
CA ILE A 98 5.00 -6.22 5.04
C ILE A 98 5.47 -7.46 4.26
N VAL A 99 6.77 -7.59 4.02
CA VAL A 99 7.34 -8.79 3.35
C VAL A 99 6.99 -10.07 4.10
N ASP A 100 7.13 -10.07 5.43
CA ASP A 100 6.77 -11.23 6.26
C ASP A 100 5.29 -11.64 6.05
N PHE A 101 4.37 -10.68 6.02
CA PHE A 101 2.95 -10.95 5.80
C PHE A 101 2.67 -11.48 4.37
N VAL A 102 3.30 -10.88 3.38
CA VAL A 102 3.17 -11.29 1.97
C VAL A 102 3.65 -12.73 1.79
N GLN A 103 4.80 -13.07 2.37
CA GLN A 103 5.33 -14.44 2.34
C GLN A 103 4.43 -15.43 3.08
N ALA A 104 3.93 -15.05 4.26
CA ALA A 104 3.00 -15.87 5.04
C ALA A 104 1.68 -16.13 4.32
N ASP A 105 1.23 -15.18 3.49
CA ASP A 105 0.05 -15.33 2.64
C ASP A 105 0.34 -16.19 1.37
N GLY A 106 1.59 -16.63 1.16
CA GLY A 106 1.97 -17.54 0.08
C GLY A 106 2.46 -16.86 -1.21
N TYR A 107 2.73 -15.56 -1.18
CA TYR A 107 3.22 -14.82 -2.34
C TYR A 107 4.74 -14.68 -2.33
N SER A 108 5.36 -14.76 -3.49
CA SER A 108 6.83 -14.75 -3.64
C SER A 108 7.41 -13.45 -4.15
N SER A 109 6.57 -12.52 -4.60
CA SER A 109 7.01 -11.24 -5.17
C SER A 109 6.09 -10.09 -4.81
N MET A 110 6.65 -8.88 -4.83
CA MET A 110 5.92 -7.63 -4.68
C MET A 110 6.31 -6.66 -5.78
N GLU A 111 5.33 -5.91 -6.24
CA GLU A 111 5.52 -4.77 -7.13
C GLU A 111 4.79 -3.55 -6.57
N TRP A 112 5.23 -2.36 -6.93
CA TRP A 112 4.56 -1.10 -6.57
C TRP A 112 5.02 0.00 -7.49
N SER A 113 4.37 1.16 -7.38
CA SER A 113 4.78 2.39 -8.03
C SER A 113 4.82 3.53 -7.01
N CYS A 114 5.51 4.59 -7.34
CA CYS A 114 5.44 5.85 -6.61
C CYS A 114 5.42 7.01 -7.60
N LEU A 115 5.02 8.19 -7.12
CA LEU A 115 5.02 9.38 -7.94
C LEU A 115 6.47 9.75 -8.29
N ASP A 116 6.70 10.13 -9.53
CA ASP A 116 8.04 10.38 -10.10
C ASP A 116 8.78 11.56 -9.44
N TRP A 117 8.05 12.49 -8.82
CA TRP A 117 8.63 13.60 -8.06
C TRP A 117 9.06 13.22 -6.64
N ASN A 118 8.64 12.05 -6.13
CA ASN A 118 8.85 11.64 -4.74
C ASN A 118 10.27 11.06 -4.54
N ALA A 119 11.28 11.93 -4.57
CA ALA A 119 12.67 11.54 -4.41
C ALA A 119 12.96 10.80 -3.09
N SER A 120 12.26 11.16 -2.02
CA SER A 120 12.40 10.50 -0.72
C SER A 120 11.99 9.03 -0.78
N ALA A 121 10.83 8.72 -1.39
CA ALA A 121 10.37 7.35 -1.59
C ALA A 121 11.30 6.57 -2.53
N ILE A 122 11.70 7.16 -3.64
CA ILE A 122 12.60 6.54 -4.61
C ILE A 122 13.93 6.16 -3.93
N GLY A 123 14.51 7.07 -3.16
CA GLY A 123 15.74 6.81 -2.40
C GLY A 123 15.57 5.70 -1.37
N PHE A 124 14.45 5.66 -0.67
CA PHE A 124 14.11 4.60 0.28
C PHE A 124 14.02 3.24 -0.43
N TYR A 125 13.35 3.15 -1.57
CA TYR A 125 13.20 1.89 -2.30
C TYR A 125 14.55 1.37 -2.82
N HIS A 126 15.43 2.23 -3.33
CA HIS A 126 16.79 1.85 -3.69
C HIS A 126 17.58 1.33 -2.48
N LYS A 127 17.45 2.00 -1.33
CA LYS A 127 18.14 1.61 -0.09
C LYS A 127 17.75 0.21 0.39
N ILE A 128 16.48 -0.17 0.27
CA ILE A 128 16.02 -1.52 0.65
C ILE A 128 16.30 -2.59 -0.40
N GLY A 129 16.92 -2.23 -1.54
CA GLY A 129 17.33 -3.17 -2.57
C GLY A 129 16.29 -3.44 -3.65
N ALA A 130 15.24 -2.61 -3.74
CA ALA A 130 14.26 -2.73 -4.83
C ALA A 130 14.86 -2.28 -6.15
N THR A 131 14.45 -2.92 -7.24
CA THR A 131 14.89 -2.58 -8.62
C THR A 131 13.79 -1.83 -9.34
N GLN A 132 14.12 -0.68 -9.89
CA GLN A 132 13.19 0.06 -10.75
C GLN A 132 13.04 -0.64 -12.09
N GLU A 133 11.80 -0.94 -12.48
CA GLU A 133 11.49 -1.48 -13.79
C GLU A 133 11.18 -0.36 -14.79
N THR A 134 11.61 -0.56 -16.04
CA THR A 134 11.39 0.37 -17.15
C THR A 134 10.79 -0.37 -18.34
N GLY A 135 10.38 0.38 -19.37
CA GLY A 135 9.88 -0.21 -20.62
C GLY A 135 8.39 -0.52 -20.61
N ARG A 136 7.67 -0.04 -19.61
CA ARG A 136 6.19 -0.18 -19.51
C ARG A 136 5.53 1.17 -19.46
N VAL A 137 4.33 1.26 -20.03
CA VAL A 137 3.41 2.38 -19.88
C VAL A 137 2.10 1.88 -19.31
N TYR A 138 1.46 2.71 -18.50
CA TYR A 138 0.20 2.38 -17.84
C TYR A 138 -0.95 3.08 -18.54
N TYR A 139 -2.05 2.36 -18.66
CA TYR A 139 -3.29 2.87 -19.25
C TYR A 139 -4.43 2.75 -18.24
N HIS A 140 -5.32 3.71 -18.26
CA HIS A 140 -6.57 3.68 -17.50
C HIS A 140 -7.75 3.74 -18.47
N TYR A 141 -8.72 2.84 -18.31
CA TYR A 141 -9.96 2.85 -19.06
C TYR A 141 -11.14 2.68 -18.10
N PRO A 142 -12.04 3.67 -17.98
CA PRO A 142 -13.20 3.56 -17.10
C PRO A 142 -14.25 2.63 -17.70
N CYS A 143 -14.53 1.53 -17.00
CA CYS A 143 -15.66 0.64 -17.33
C CYS A 143 -16.93 1.21 -16.72
N LYS A 144 -17.54 2.18 -17.38
CA LYS A 144 -18.83 2.73 -16.95
C LYS A 144 -19.96 1.90 -17.52
N GLU A 145 -20.99 1.68 -16.72
CA GLU A 145 -22.26 1.18 -17.25
C GLU A 145 -22.78 2.15 -18.30
N LYS A 146 -23.24 1.58 -19.40
CA LYS A 146 -23.83 2.35 -20.48
C LYS A 146 -25.26 2.82 -20.12
#